data_f25846bed27e5cf268f3e71b1abefe25
#
_entry.id   f25846bed27e5cf268f3e71b1abefe25
#
_cell.length_a   1.000
_cell.length_b   1.000
_cell.length_c   1.000
_cell.angle_alpha   90.00
_cell.angle_beta   90.00
_cell.angle_gamma   90.00
#
_symmetry.space_group_name_H-M   'P 1'
#
loop_
_entity.id
_entity.type
_entity.pdbx_description
1 polymer ?
#
loop_
_entity_poly.entity_id
_entity_poly.type
_entity_poly.pdbx_seq_one_letter_code
_entity_poly.pdbx_strand_id
1 'polypeptide(L)'
;MKIYIKTYIGTERIFQFDVEPSTTIKQLKQLICKKVNINEIDSQKVYFTFDGDTLNIDEETLTSYGVEEQSRLELAESSEDSFRDPGVLGGFGTKFIDVSNTKGLKRCEWAKKASAWRVVRGGLVFEGKCTNSECLANNNMVAISMGYRKFDVVCDIDIAKTVCPICKQYVQPTTCGFNNCWWRFEGIKRDGEGKPPQLCKSDWKQADNAYHYFDQELSGMVTWLRLTLEVVKSIPSR
;
A
#
# COMPACT_ATOMS: atom_id res chain seq x y z
N MET A 1 -25.94 16.83 -3.07
CA MET A 1 -25.94 15.36 -3.34
C MET A 1 -25.93 14.60 -2.03
N LYS A 2 -26.60 13.47 -1.99
CA LYS A 2 -26.60 12.59 -0.82
C LYS A 2 -25.48 11.56 -0.94
N ILE A 3 -24.66 11.46 0.10
CA ILE A 3 -23.63 10.45 0.20
C ILE A 3 -23.77 9.67 1.51
N TYR A 4 -23.22 8.48 1.54
CA TYR A 4 -23.25 7.63 2.72
C TYR A 4 -21.80 7.39 3.18
N ILE A 5 -21.54 7.57 4.47
CA ILE A 5 -20.22 7.33 5.06
C ILE A 5 -20.35 6.21 6.07
N LYS A 6 -19.66 5.12 5.80
CA LYS A 6 -19.53 3.98 6.70
C LYS A 6 -18.29 4.21 7.57
N THR A 7 -18.42 4.05 8.87
CA THR A 7 -17.28 4.12 9.80
C THR A 7 -17.17 2.84 10.60
N TYR A 8 -15.96 2.44 10.88
CA TYR A 8 -15.61 1.33 11.76
C TYR A 8 -15.04 1.80 13.10
N ILE A 9 -15.03 3.11 13.34
CA ILE A 9 -14.50 3.71 14.56
C ILE A 9 -15.49 3.44 15.69
N GLY A 10 -15.08 2.62 16.64
CA GLY A 10 -15.90 2.14 17.76
C GLY A 10 -16.86 1.03 17.34
N THR A 11 -18.01 1.37 16.79
CA THR A 11 -18.99 0.42 16.24
C THR A 11 -19.29 0.76 14.80
N GLU A 12 -19.52 -0.25 13.96
CA GLU A 12 -19.91 -0.04 12.57
C GLU A 12 -21.21 0.78 12.50
N ARG A 13 -21.12 1.94 11.81
CA ARG A 13 -22.26 2.84 11.61
C ARG A 13 -22.22 3.40 10.19
N ILE A 14 -23.40 3.69 9.66
CA ILE A 14 -23.56 4.37 8.36
C ILE A 14 -24.26 5.71 8.60
N PHE A 15 -23.65 6.78 8.15
CA PHE A 15 -24.19 8.14 8.22
C PHE A 15 -24.52 8.65 6.83
N GLN A 16 -25.69 9.31 6.70
CA GLN A 16 -26.08 10.01 5.50
C GLN A 16 -25.70 11.48 5.63
N PHE A 17 -25.10 12.04 4.59
CA PHE A 17 -24.77 13.45 4.46
C PHE A 17 -25.37 14.04 3.19
N ASP A 18 -25.93 15.25 3.32
CA ASP A 18 -26.28 16.09 2.19
C ASP A 18 -25.14 17.10 2.01
N VAL A 19 -24.45 17.01 0.88
CA VAL A 19 -23.25 17.81 0.57
C VAL A 19 -23.32 18.37 -0.85
N GLU A 20 -22.60 19.44 -1.10
CA GLU A 20 -22.42 19.97 -2.45
C GLU A 20 -21.36 19.18 -3.22
N PRO A 21 -21.44 19.04 -4.55
CA PRO A 21 -20.39 18.42 -5.37
C PRO A 21 -19.01 19.07 -5.19
N SER A 22 -19.00 20.37 -4.91
CA SER A 22 -17.81 21.18 -4.64
C SER A 22 -17.27 21.06 -3.21
N THR A 23 -17.90 20.27 -2.34
CA THR A 23 -17.42 20.05 -0.97
C THR A 23 -16.04 19.41 -1.02
N THR A 24 -15.08 20.01 -0.30
CA THR A 24 -13.72 19.46 -0.21
C THR A 24 -13.62 18.34 0.83
N ILE A 25 -12.60 17.52 0.72
CA ILE A 25 -12.32 16.44 1.68
C ILE A 25 -12.18 16.99 3.09
N LYS A 26 -11.50 18.12 3.26
CA LYS A 26 -11.38 18.84 4.54
C LYS A 26 -12.71 19.24 5.14
N GLN A 27 -13.61 19.80 4.31
CA GLN A 27 -14.94 20.15 4.76
C GLN A 27 -15.75 18.91 5.16
N LEU A 28 -15.63 17.81 4.41
CA LEU A 28 -16.29 16.56 4.74
C LEU A 28 -15.80 15.98 6.07
N LYS A 29 -14.49 16.01 6.33
CA LYS A 29 -13.92 15.63 7.64
C LYS A 29 -14.51 16.44 8.78
N GLN A 30 -14.63 17.75 8.61
CA GLN A 30 -15.24 18.63 9.61
C GLN A 30 -16.72 18.34 9.85
N LEU A 31 -17.48 18.03 8.78
CA LEU A 31 -18.90 17.70 8.88
C LEU A 31 -19.12 16.39 9.63
N ILE A 32 -18.32 15.35 9.37
CA ILE A 32 -18.48 14.08 10.04
C ILE A 32 -18.07 14.19 11.52
N CYS A 33 -16.97 14.86 11.85
CA CYS A 33 -16.57 15.09 13.24
C CYS A 33 -17.66 15.78 14.05
N LYS A 34 -18.35 16.78 13.48
CA LYS A 34 -19.49 17.45 14.13
C LYS A 34 -20.69 16.53 14.32
N LYS A 35 -21.03 15.69 13.33
CA LYS A 35 -22.24 14.85 13.34
C LYS A 35 -22.11 13.63 14.25
N VAL A 36 -20.92 13.08 14.36
CA VAL A 36 -20.64 11.85 15.13
C VAL A 36 -20.35 12.16 16.60
N ASN A 37 -20.27 13.46 16.96
CA ASN A 37 -19.95 13.94 18.31
C ASN A 37 -18.68 13.30 18.89
N ILE A 38 -17.69 13.10 18.03
CA ILE A 38 -16.44 12.44 18.37
C ILE A 38 -15.50 13.55 18.87
N ASN A 39 -15.63 13.92 20.14
CA ASN A 39 -14.68 14.82 20.82
C ASN A 39 -13.29 14.17 21.01
N GLU A 40 -13.12 12.93 20.60
CA GLU A 40 -11.91 12.12 20.80
C GLU A 40 -11.15 11.82 19.50
N ILE A 41 -11.72 12.10 18.31
CA ILE A 41 -11.04 11.86 17.05
C ILE A 41 -10.52 13.17 16.48
N ASP A 42 -9.22 13.28 16.42
CA ASP A 42 -8.54 14.34 15.69
C ASP A 42 -8.88 14.21 14.20
N SER A 43 -9.48 15.27 13.64
CA SER A 43 -9.84 15.31 12.20
C SER A 43 -8.62 15.08 11.28
N GLN A 44 -7.42 15.20 11.79
CA GLN A 44 -6.16 14.91 11.09
C GLN A 44 -5.82 13.42 11.08
N LYS A 45 -6.43 12.63 11.98
CA LYS A 45 -6.21 11.17 12.08
C LYS A 45 -7.22 10.33 11.29
N VAL A 46 -8.13 10.95 10.57
CA VAL A 46 -9.12 10.24 9.77
C VAL A 46 -8.93 10.46 8.28
N TYR A 47 -9.22 9.44 7.51
CA TYR A 47 -9.23 9.50 6.05
C TYR A 47 -10.45 8.78 5.49
N PHE A 48 -10.82 9.18 4.26
CA PHE A 48 -11.88 8.53 3.51
C PHE A 48 -11.30 7.63 2.44
N THR A 49 -12.00 6.54 2.16
CA THR A 49 -11.79 5.73 0.96
C THR A 49 -13.07 5.65 0.14
N PHE A 50 -12.93 5.63 -1.19
CA PHE A 50 -14.01 5.49 -2.14
C PHE A 50 -13.53 4.62 -3.31
N ASP A 51 -14.27 3.54 -3.62
CA ASP A 51 -13.92 2.54 -4.64
C ASP A 51 -12.49 1.97 -4.53
N GLY A 52 -11.94 1.93 -3.31
CA GLY A 52 -10.60 1.45 -3.01
C GLY A 52 -9.52 2.52 -3.07
N ASP A 53 -9.83 3.74 -3.50
CA ASP A 53 -8.92 4.86 -3.51
C ASP A 53 -9.04 5.69 -2.23
N THR A 54 -7.90 6.14 -1.68
CA THR A 54 -7.87 7.03 -0.52
C THR A 54 -8.02 8.49 -0.96
N LEU A 55 -8.99 9.21 -0.39
CA LEU A 55 -9.21 10.63 -0.62
C LEU A 55 -8.25 11.43 0.28
N ASN A 56 -7.03 11.64 -0.19
CA ASN A 56 -5.91 12.12 0.63
C ASN A 56 -5.54 13.59 0.44
N ILE A 57 -6.18 14.31 -0.49
CA ILE A 57 -5.91 15.73 -0.76
C ILE A 57 -7.04 16.55 -0.18
N ASP A 58 -6.80 17.17 0.95
CA ASP A 58 -7.82 17.90 1.73
C ASP A 58 -8.50 19.04 0.97
N GLU A 59 -7.81 19.68 0.03
CA GLU A 59 -8.32 20.79 -0.78
C GLU A 59 -9.07 20.33 -2.05
N GLU A 60 -8.97 19.05 -2.40
CA GLU A 60 -9.70 18.47 -3.54
C GLU A 60 -11.18 18.28 -3.22
N THR A 61 -12.03 18.37 -4.26
CA THR A 61 -13.48 18.23 -4.13
C THR A 61 -13.93 16.78 -4.23
N LEU A 62 -15.11 16.46 -3.72
CA LEU A 62 -15.71 15.13 -3.87
C LEU A 62 -15.86 14.74 -5.34
N THR A 63 -16.19 15.69 -6.20
CA THR A 63 -16.37 15.46 -7.64
C THR A 63 -15.05 15.10 -8.34
N SER A 64 -13.91 15.66 -7.91
CA SER A 64 -12.60 15.32 -8.50
C SER A 64 -12.19 13.88 -8.24
N TYR A 65 -12.73 13.26 -7.19
CA TYR A 65 -12.59 11.84 -6.88
C TYR A 65 -13.70 10.96 -7.49
N GLY A 66 -14.60 11.53 -8.31
CA GLY A 66 -15.69 10.78 -8.92
C GLY A 66 -16.84 10.43 -7.96
N VAL A 67 -16.92 11.09 -6.81
CA VAL A 67 -18.01 10.87 -5.86
C VAL A 67 -19.29 11.53 -6.38
N GLU A 68 -20.33 10.72 -6.53
CA GLU A 68 -21.62 11.10 -7.10
C GLU A 68 -22.78 10.91 -6.11
N GLU A 69 -24.02 11.19 -6.57
CA GLU A 69 -25.24 10.94 -5.80
C GLU A 69 -25.33 9.48 -5.36
N GLN A 70 -25.59 9.24 -4.08
CA GLN A 70 -25.67 7.93 -3.42
C GLN A 70 -24.33 7.16 -3.29
N SER A 71 -23.19 7.78 -3.58
CA SER A 71 -21.88 7.18 -3.34
C SER A 71 -21.72 6.78 -1.88
N ARG A 72 -20.97 5.67 -1.68
CA ARG A 72 -20.62 5.16 -0.35
C ARG A 72 -19.14 5.31 -0.12
N LEU A 73 -18.78 6.07 0.89
CA LEU A 73 -17.41 6.26 1.34
C LEU A 73 -17.20 5.48 2.63
N GLU A 74 -15.97 5.08 2.88
CA GLU A 74 -15.58 4.50 4.16
C GLU A 74 -14.70 5.51 4.91
N LEU A 75 -14.95 5.66 6.21
CA LEU A 75 -14.12 6.45 7.12
C LEU A 75 -13.31 5.50 7.98
N ALA A 76 -12.00 5.64 7.94
CA ALA A 76 -11.07 4.92 8.79
C ALA A 76 -10.22 5.88 9.63
N GLU A 77 -9.73 5.39 10.76
CA GLU A 77 -8.79 6.09 11.61
C GLU A 77 -7.39 5.51 11.39
N SER A 78 -6.40 6.39 11.28
CA SER A 78 -5.00 5.97 11.29
C SER A 78 -4.60 5.54 12.71
N SER A 79 -4.13 4.31 12.88
CA SER A 79 -3.68 3.81 14.19
C SER A 79 -2.51 4.63 14.74
N GLU A 80 -2.50 4.87 16.06
CA GLU A 80 -1.52 5.74 16.74
C GLU A 80 -0.06 5.28 16.64
N ASP A 81 0.21 4.03 16.29
CA ASP A 81 1.57 3.51 16.09
C ASP A 81 2.25 4.02 14.82
N SER A 82 1.51 4.71 13.94
CA SER A 82 2.05 5.36 12.75
C SER A 82 2.46 6.83 12.99
N PHE A 83 2.18 7.39 14.19
CA PHE A 83 2.26 8.82 14.49
C PHE A 83 3.26 9.18 15.59
N ARG A 84 4.45 8.60 15.60
CA ARG A 84 5.52 9.11 16.48
C ARG A 84 6.60 9.81 15.69
N ASP A 85 6.21 10.98 15.13
CA ASP A 85 7.17 12.07 14.90
C ASP A 85 6.43 13.41 14.84
N PRO A 86 6.50 14.25 15.88
CA PRO A 86 5.76 15.53 15.96
C PRO A 86 6.50 16.65 15.20
N GLY A 87 6.74 16.47 13.92
CA GLY A 87 7.48 17.46 13.14
C GLY A 87 7.26 17.45 11.64
N VAL A 88 6.50 16.52 11.09
CA VAL A 88 6.39 16.39 9.63
C VAL A 88 4.94 16.31 9.19
N LEU A 89 4.44 17.40 8.64
CA LEU A 89 3.32 17.35 7.66
C LEU A 89 3.74 16.40 6.55
N GLY A 90 3.20 15.17 6.50
CA GLY A 90 3.48 14.20 5.46
C GLY A 90 4.19 12.92 5.91
N GLY A 91 3.98 12.47 7.14
CA GLY A 91 4.54 11.22 7.69
C GLY A 91 3.89 9.92 7.21
N PHE A 92 3.05 9.95 6.18
CA PHE A 92 2.50 8.75 5.58
C PHE A 92 3.50 8.17 4.60
N GLY A 93 3.99 6.99 4.87
CA GLY A 93 4.86 6.25 3.98
C GLY A 93 5.15 4.87 4.54
N THR A 94 5.31 3.91 3.65
CA THR A 94 5.64 2.54 4.01
C THR A 94 7.15 2.33 3.89
N LYS A 95 7.79 1.79 4.92
CA LYS A 95 9.16 1.30 4.82
C LYS A 95 9.20 0.06 3.93
N PHE A 96 9.86 0.19 2.80
CA PHE A 96 9.97 -0.88 1.82
C PHE A 96 11.31 -0.79 1.09
N ILE A 97 11.69 -1.88 0.42
CA ILE A 97 12.94 -1.92 -0.36
C ILE A 97 12.98 -0.79 -1.39
N ASP A 98 14.15 -0.20 -1.61
CA ASP A 98 14.32 0.80 -2.66
C ASP A 98 14.39 0.15 -4.05
N VAL A 99 13.21 0.00 -4.68
CA VAL A 99 13.09 -0.56 -6.04
C VAL A 99 13.72 0.33 -7.12
N SER A 100 14.06 1.58 -6.78
CA SER A 100 14.77 2.49 -7.69
C SER A 100 16.27 2.24 -7.69
N ASN A 101 16.81 1.64 -6.65
CA ASN A 101 18.22 1.25 -6.53
C ASN A 101 18.42 -0.18 -7.07
N THR A 102 18.72 -0.27 -8.36
CA THR A 102 18.91 -1.55 -9.05
C THR A 102 20.28 -2.20 -8.81
N LYS A 103 21.17 -1.58 -8.05
CA LYS A 103 22.46 -2.19 -7.68
C LYS A 103 22.29 -3.47 -6.87
N GLY A 104 21.22 -3.56 -6.10
CA GLY A 104 20.86 -4.74 -5.34
C GLY A 104 19.92 -5.72 -6.07
N LEU A 105 19.51 -5.44 -7.31
CA LEU A 105 18.65 -6.37 -8.05
C LEU A 105 19.48 -7.57 -8.50
N LYS A 106 19.19 -8.73 -7.92
CA LYS A 106 19.87 -10.00 -8.16
C LYS A 106 18.95 -10.96 -8.89
N ARG A 107 19.55 -11.81 -9.73
CA ARG A 107 18.90 -12.92 -10.41
C ARG A 107 19.36 -14.25 -9.79
N CYS A 108 18.42 -15.10 -9.42
CA CYS A 108 18.69 -16.40 -8.82
C CYS A 108 17.94 -17.50 -9.60
N GLU A 109 18.65 -18.56 -9.94
CA GLU A 109 18.04 -19.74 -10.56
C GLU A 109 17.13 -20.49 -9.58
N TRP A 110 16.19 -21.23 -10.11
CA TRP A 110 15.26 -22.03 -9.31
C TRP A 110 15.98 -23.15 -8.57
N ALA A 111 15.77 -23.22 -7.27
CA ALA A 111 16.24 -24.31 -6.46
C ALA A 111 15.45 -25.59 -6.75
N LYS A 112 16.12 -26.75 -6.74
CA LYS A 112 15.47 -28.06 -6.90
C LYS A 112 14.54 -28.41 -5.72
N LYS A 113 14.81 -27.85 -4.54
CA LYS A 113 13.98 -27.99 -3.32
C LYS A 113 13.87 -26.66 -2.65
N ALA A 114 12.67 -26.32 -2.20
CA ALA A 114 12.38 -25.10 -1.45
C ALA A 114 11.44 -25.41 -0.29
N SER A 115 11.53 -24.61 0.78
CA SER A 115 10.53 -24.65 1.85
C SER A 115 9.15 -24.25 1.30
N ALA A 116 8.09 -24.80 1.86
CA ALA A 116 6.73 -24.55 1.39
C ALA A 116 6.34 -23.05 1.39
N TRP A 117 6.94 -22.27 2.28
CA TRP A 117 6.73 -20.81 2.36
C TRP A 117 7.57 -19.98 1.37
N ARG A 118 8.41 -20.64 0.54
CA ARG A 118 9.22 -20.02 -0.53
C ARG A 118 8.77 -20.42 -1.93
N VAL A 119 7.63 -21.09 -2.06
CA VAL A 119 7.06 -21.46 -3.36
C VAL A 119 6.34 -20.25 -3.98
N VAL A 120 6.74 -19.88 -5.18
CA VAL A 120 6.22 -18.71 -5.88
C VAL A 120 5.57 -19.04 -7.22
N ARG A 121 4.68 -18.16 -7.67
CA ARG A 121 4.06 -18.18 -9.00
C ARG A 121 4.58 -16.99 -9.81
N GLY A 122 4.38 -17.03 -11.15
CA GLY A 122 4.80 -15.96 -12.04
C GLY A 122 4.20 -14.59 -11.70
N GLY A 123 4.97 -13.53 -11.96
CA GLY A 123 4.60 -12.15 -11.68
C GLY A 123 5.29 -11.55 -10.47
N LEU A 124 4.60 -10.66 -9.77
CA LEU A 124 5.06 -10.03 -8.53
C LEU A 124 4.96 -11.01 -7.36
N VAL A 125 5.99 -10.98 -6.53
CA VAL A 125 6.05 -11.67 -5.24
C VAL A 125 6.43 -10.66 -4.18
N PHE A 126 5.61 -10.52 -3.14
CA PHE A 126 6.01 -9.81 -1.94
C PHE A 126 6.73 -10.75 -0.97
N GLU A 127 7.67 -10.20 -0.22
CA GLU A 127 8.35 -10.94 0.83
C GLU A 127 8.31 -10.17 2.14
N GLY A 128 8.05 -10.90 3.22
CA GLY A 128 8.03 -10.38 4.58
C GLY A 128 8.27 -11.50 5.58
N LYS A 129 8.48 -11.12 6.83
CA LYS A 129 8.78 -12.06 7.91
C LYS A 129 7.50 -12.55 8.57
N CYS A 130 7.30 -13.86 8.65
CA CYS A 130 6.22 -14.42 9.45
C CYS A 130 6.56 -14.30 10.95
N THR A 131 5.66 -13.67 11.72
CA THR A 131 5.85 -13.42 13.16
C THR A 131 5.04 -14.36 14.06
N ASN A 132 4.22 -15.24 13.48
CA ASN A 132 3.46 -16.21 14.25
C ASN A 132 4.36 -17.28 14.86
N SER A 133 4.45 -17.33 16.19
CA SER A 133 5.31 -18.27 16.95
C SER A 133 4.94 -19.74 16.73
N GLU A 134 3.70 -20.05 16.39
CA GLU A 134 3.22 -21.42 16.14
C GLU A 134 3.37 -21.86 14.68
N CYS A 135 3.85 -20.98 13.81
CA CYS A 135 3.99 -21.27 12.40
C CYS A 135 5.33 -21.92 12.08
N LEU A 136 5.34 -22.93 11.20
CA LEU A 136 6.58 -23.52 10.67
C LEU A 136 7.49 -22.50 9.98
N ALA A 137 6.94 -21.41 9.47
CA ALA A 137 7.67 -20.30 8.86
C ALA A 137 8.03 -19.20 9.86
N ASN A 138 7.82 -19.41 11.16
CA ASN A 138 8.14 -18.40 12.18
C ASN A 138 9.55 -17.84 12.00
N ASN A 139 9.67 -16.52 12.08
CA ASN A 139 10.91 -15.76 11.90
C ASN A 139 11.60 -15.93 10.52
N ASN A 140 10.99 -16.62 9.56
CA ASN A 140 11.50 -16.74 8.20
C ASN A 140 10.80 -15.76 7.24
N MET A 141 11.55 -15.34 6.21
CA MET A 141 11.00 -14.60 5.08
C MET A 141 10.10 -15.52 4.27
N VAL A 142 8.83 -15.17 4.13
CA VAL A 142 7.86 -15.89 3.33
C VAL A 142 7.62 -15.19 2.01
N ALA A 143 7.36 -15.96 0.95
CA ALA A 143 7.07 -15.45 -0.38
C ALA A 143 5.56 -15.49 -0.64
N ILE A 144 4.99 -14.35 -0.99
CA ILE A 144 3.56 -14.15 -1.20
C ILE A 144 3.35 -13.77 -2.67
N SER A 145 2.83 -14.73 -3.45
CA SER A 145 2.61 -14.52 -4.88
C SER A 145 1.41 -13.62 -5.13
N MET A 146 1.63 -12.49 -5.78
CA MET A 146 0.62 -11.48 -6.10
C MET A 146 0.14 -11.55 -7.56
N GLY A 147 0.95 -12.13 -8.46
CA GLY A 147 0.61 -12.29 -9.87
C GLY A 147 0.86 -11.05 -10.72
N TYR A 148 -0.01 -10.82 -11.72
CA TYR A 148 0.16 -9.78 -12.77
C TYR A 148 -0.96 -8.76 -12.65
N ARG A 149 -0.65 -7.55 -12.24
CA ARG A 149 -1.54 -6.38 -12.22
C ARG A 149 -0.76 -5.13 -11.80
N LYS A 150 -1.45 -4.03 -11.67
CA LYS A 150 -0.94 -2.82 -11.02
C LYS A 150 -1.21 -2.93 -9.52
N PHE A 151 -0.20 -2.62 -8.70
CA PHE A 151 -0.24 -2.66 -7.24
C PHE A 151 0.20 -1.32 -6.67
N ASP A 152 -0.56 -0.76 -5.77
CA ASP A 152 -0.10 0.31 -4.90
C ASP A 152 0.46 -0.30 -3.61
N VAL A 153 1.78 -0.22 -3.42
CA VAL A 153 2.46 -0.85 -2.28
C VAL A 153 2.14 -0.15 -0.96
N VAL A 154 1.70 1.10 -0.99
CA VAL A 154 1.37 1.87 0.21
C VAL A 154 -0.09 1.68 0.61
N CYS A 155 -1.00 1.64 -0.38
CA CYS A 155 -2.45 1.59 -0.15
C CYS A 155 -3.03 0.18 -0.31
N ASP A 156 -2.50 -0.64 -1.25
CA ASP A 156 -3.03 -1.98 -1.59
C ASP A 156 -2.38 -3.12 -0.80
N ILE A 157 -1.67 -2.85 0.29
CA ILE A 157 -1.26 -3.89 1.21
C ILE A 157 -2.53 -4.41 1.89
N ASP A 158 -3.28 -5.15 1.12
CA ASP A 158 -4.53 -5.78 1.53
C ASP A 158 -4.19 -6.87 2.56
N ILE A 159 -4.61 -6.63 3.79
CA ILE A 159 -4.46 -7.55 4.93
C ILE A 159 -4.95 -8.96 4.58
N ALA A 160 -5.92 -9.08 3.68
CA ALA A 160 -6.44 -10.36 3.22
C ALA A 160 -5.53 -11.06 2.19
N LYS A 161 -4.63 -10.34 1.52
CA LYS A 161 -3.79 -10.88 0.43
C LYS A 161 -2.34 -11.07 0.84
N THR A 162 -1.80 -10.21 1.70
CA THR A 162 -0.42 -10.33 2.21
C THR A 162 -0.37 -11.23 3.44
N VAL A 163 -0.60 -12.52 3.22
CA VAL A 163 -0.66 -13.51 4.30
C VAL A 163 0.41 -14.58 4.15
N CYS A 164 0.88 -15.09 5.27
CA CYS A 164 1.78 -16.23 5.30
C CYS A 164 1.17 -17.43 4.56
N PRO A 165 1.87 -18.05 3.61
CA PRO A 165 1.34 -19.21 2.88
C PRO A 165 1.04 -20.43 3.76
N ILE A 166 1.64 -20.49 4.96
CA ILE A 166 1.44 -21.60 5.91
C ILE A 166 0.30 -21.29 6.89
N CYS A 167 0.44 -20.28 7.75
CA CYS A 167 -0.51 -20.01 8.84
C CYS A 167 -1.63 -19.05 8.47
N LYS A 168 -1.59 -18.43 7.29
CA LYS A 168 -2.60 -17.46 6.78
C LYS A 168 -2.72 -16.17 7.61
N GLN A 169 -1.85 -15.95 8.59
CA GLN A 169 -1.80 -14.67 9.29
C GLN A 169 -1.11 -13.61 8.45
N TYR A 170 -1.47 -12.35 8.70
CA TYR A 170 -0.89 -11.20 8.03
C TYR A 170 0.64 -11.18 8.11
N VAL A 171 1.26 -10.79 7.02
CA VAL A 171 2.70 -10.57 6.94
C VAL A 171 2.94 -9.19 6.31
N GLN A 172 3.63 -8.32 7.04
CA GLN A 172 4.06 -7.03 6.51
C GLN A 172 5.12 -7.23 5.43
N PRO A 173 4.86 -6.87 4.17
CA PRO A 173 5.87 -6.91 3.13
C PRO A 173 6.98 -5.88 3.39
N THR A 174 8.23 -6.29 3.24
CA THR A 174 9.39 -5.41 3.35
C THR A 174 10.19 -5.31 2.05
N THR A 175 10.04 -6.31 1.17
CA THR A 175 10.70 -6.36 -0.13
C THR A 175 9.83 -7.09 -1.16
N CYS A 176 10.28 -7.09 -2.41
CA CYS A 176 9.60 -7.78 -3.49
C CYS A 176 10.59 -8.49 -4.42
N GLY A 177 10.03 -9.39 -5.21
CA GLY A 177 10.72 -10.05 -6.32
C GLY A 177 9.79 -10.26 -7.50
N PHE A 178 10.37 -10.63 -8.63
CA PHE A 178 9.71 -10.76 -9.92
C PHE A 178 10.17 -12.03 -10.62
N ASN A 179 9.27 -12.68 -11.35
CA ASN A 179 9.63 -13.79 -12.23
C ASN A 179 8.64 -13.94 -13.37
N ASN A 180 9.10 -14.36 -14.54
CA ASN A 180 8.28 -14.57 -15.75
C ASN A 180 7.37 -13.38 -16.07
N CYS A 181 7.89 -12.14 -16.00
CA CYS A 181 7.07 -10.93 -16.20
C CYS A 181 7.88 -9.78 -16.77
N TRP A 182 7.16 -8.77 -17.22
CA TRP A 182 7.65 -7.42 -17.39
C TRP A 182 7.11 -6.58 -16.25
N TRP A 183 7.95 -5.69 -15.70
CA TRP A 183 7.57 -4.85 -14.59
C TRP A 183 8.17 -3.45 -14.72
N ARG A 184 7.49 -2.49 -14.15
CA ARG A 184 7.96 -1.11 -13.95
C ARG A 184 7.42 -0.57 -12.65
N PHE A 185 7.99 0.53 -12.20
CA PHE A 185 7.50 1.24 -11.03
C PHE A 185 7.40 2.74 -11.27
N GLU A 186 6.52 3.38 -10.51
CA GLU A 186 6.44 4.82 -10.34
C GLU A 186 6.14 5.09 -8.87
N GLY A 187 6.81 6.10 -8.29
CA GLY A 187 6.60 6.40 -6.88
C GLY A 187 7.26 7.68 -6.40
N ILE A 188 6.94 8.03 -5.18
CA ILE A 188 7.55 9.13 -4.44
C ILE A 188 8.20 8.53 -3.20
N LYS A 189 9.49 8.70 -3.04
CA LYS A 189 10.24 8.18 -1.90
C LYS A 189 10.96 9.29 -1.14
N ARG A 190 11.30 8.99 0.11
CA ARG A 190 12.17 9.80 0.95
C ARG A 190 13.36 8.94 1.39
N ASP A 191 14.57 9.38 1.07
CA ASP A 191 15.82 8.64 1.34
C ASP A 191 16.30 8.78 2.81
N GLY A 192 15.59 9.53 3.65
CA GLY A 192 15.90 9.71 5.07
C GLY A 192 15.18 10.91 5.67
N GLU A 193 15.27 11.06 6.99
CA GLU A 193 14.73 12.22 7.69
C GLU A 193 15.36 13.53 7.19
N GLY A 194 14.55 14.57 7.06
CA GLY A 194 15.00 15.89 6.60
C GLY A 194 15.29 16.00 5.11
N LYS A 195 15.22 14.90 4.33
CA LYS A 195 15.37 14.97 2.88
C LYS A 195 14.03 15.20 2.18
N PRO A 196 14.01 16.02 1.11
CA PRO A 196 12.79 16.23 0.34
C PRO A 196 12.36 14.94 -0.36
N PRO A 197 11.04 14.72 -0.54
CA PRO A 197 10.53 13.63 -1.34
C PRO A 197 11.01 13.70 -2.78
N GLN A 198 11.31 12.56 -3.39
CA GLN A 198 11.80 12.45 -4.76
C GLN A 198 10.85 11.58 -5.58
N LEU A 199 10.40 12.13 -6.71
CA LEU A 199 9.68 11.35 -7.73
C LEU A 199 10.66 10.46 -8.48
N CYS A 200 10.35 9.18 -8.61
CA CYS A 200 11.14 8.23 -9.38
C CYS A 200 10.25 7.24 -10.12
N LYS A 201 10.71 6.82 -11.28
CA LYS A 201 10.04 5.86 -12.15
C LYS A 201 11.05 5.05 -12.95
N SER A 202 10.63 3.92 -13.49
CA SER A 202 11.42 3.12 -14.40
C SER A 202 10.69 2.86 -15.72
N ASP A 203 11.46 2.60 -16.77
CA ASP A 203 10.96 1.89 -17.93
C ASP A 203 10.69 0.42 -17.61
N TRP A 204 10.05 -0.28 -18.57
CA TRP A 204 9.79 -1.69 -18.46
C TRP A 204 11.10 -2.50 -18.33
N LYS A 205 11.14 -3.38 -17.34
CA LYS A 205 12.22 -4.32 -17.05
C LYS A 205 11.68 -5.73 -17.18
N GLN A 206 12.50 -6.62 -17.73
CA GLN A 206 12.15 -8.03 -17.86
C GLN A 206 12.71 -8.83 -16.70
N ALA A 207 11.88 -9.69 -16.13
CA ALA A 207 12.27 -10.80 -15.26
C ALA A 207 11.96 -12.09 -16.01
N ASP A 208 13.00 -12.82 -16.38
CA ASP A 208 12.91 -14.08 -17.11
C ASP A 208 12.41 -15.25 -16.22
N ASN A 209 12.60 -16.48 -16.67
CA ASN A 209 12.25 -17.67 -15.89
C ASN A 209 13.27 -17.96 -14.80
N ALA A 210 13.54 -16.95 -13.96
CA ALA A 210 14.37 -17.02 -12.76
C ALA A 210 13.76 -16.10 -11.71
N TYR A 211 14.23 -16.15 -10.49
CA TYR A 211 13.76 -15.26 -9.43
C TYR A 211 14.64 -14.01 -9.37
N HIS A 212 14.04 -12.85 -9.68
CA HIS A 212 14.69 -11.55 -9.57
C HIS A 212 14.23 -10.90 -8.27
N TYR A 213 15.16 -10.62 -7.36
CA TYR A 213 14.85 -10.04 -6.05
C TYR A 213 15.80 -8.91 -5.71
N PHE A 214 15.39 -8.05 -4.79
CA PHE A 214 16.22 -6.98 -4.27
C PHE A 214 16.96 -7.45 -3.02
N ASP A 215 18.30 -7.42 -3.08
CA ASP A 215 19.14 -7.61 -1.92
C ASP A 215 19.00 -6.39 -1.00
N GLN A 216 18.61 -6.62 0.23
CA GLN A 216 18.27 -5.55 1.17
C GLN A 216 19.47 -4.70 1.58
N GLU A 217 20.65 -5.28 1.68
CA GLU A 217 21.86 -4.55 2.03
C GLU A 217 22.33 -3.64 0.90
N LEU A 218 22.20 -4.09 -0.34
CA LEU A 218 22.65 -3.34 -1.52
C LEU A 218 21.64 -2.34 -2.03
N SER A 219 20.34 -2.65 -1.96
CA SER A 219 19.27 -1.75 -2.40
C SER A 219 18.92 -0.73 -1.33
N GLY A 220 18.98 -1.11 -0.07
CA GLY A 220 18.56 -0.28 1.06
C GLY A 220 17.05 -0.24 1.26
N MET A 221 16.65 0.28 2.41
CA MET A 221 15.25 0.53 2.77
C MET A 221 14.97 2.01 2.77
N VAL A 222 13.87 2.41 2.13
CA VAL A 222 13.43 3.82 2.08
C VAL A 222 11.98 3.94 2.52
N THR A 223 11.54 5.16 2.80
CA THR A 223 10.13 5.43 3.05
C THR A 223 9.46 5.84 1.74
N TRP A 224 8.59 4.99 1.24
CA TRP A 224 7.75 5.29 0.08
C TRP A 224 6.49 6.01 0.53
N LEU A 225 6.28 7.22 0.03
CA LEU A 225 5.03 7.97 0.20
C LEU A 225 3.97 7.50 -0.79
N ARG A 226 4.41 7.04 -1.95
CA ARG A 226 3.63 6.34 -2.97
C ARG A 226 4.56 5.40 -3.71
N LEU A 227 4.12 4.19 -3.97
CA LEU A 227 4.85 3.24 -4.81
C LEU A 227 3.86 2.36 -5.57
N THR A 228 3.79 2.56 -6.86
CA THR A 228 3.03 1.69 -7.76
C THR A 228 3.97 0.75 -8.48
N LEU A 229 3.70 -0.54 -8.41
CA LEU A 229 4.35 -1.60 -9.18
C LEU A 229 3.38 -2.09 -10.25
N GLU A 230 3.73 -1.96 -11.51
CA GLU A 230 2.94 -2.51 -12.62
C GLU A 230 3.63 -3.72 -13.19
N VAL A 231 2.92 -4.86 -13.24
CA VAL A 231 3.46 -6.16 -13.60
C VAL A 231 2.56 -6.84 -14.61
N VAL A 232 3.13 -7.20 -15.77
CA VAL A 232 2.41 -7.80 -16.90
C VAL A 232 3.16 -9.02 -17.44
N LYS A 233 2.45 -9.92 -18.11
CA LYS A 233 3.09 -11.07 -18.80
C LYS A 233 3.87 -10.64 -20.04
N SER A 234 3.32 -9.70 -20.78
CA SER A 234 3.93 -9.11 -21.97
C SER A 234 3.64 -7.62 -22.01
N ILE A 235 4.57 -6.84 -22.54
CA ILE A 235 4.37 -5.41 -22.71
C ILE A 235 3.17 -5.19 -23.64
N PRO A 236 2.19 -4.34 -23.29
CA PRO A 236 1.10 -3.99 -24.19
C PRO A 236 1.68 -3.40 -25.49
N SER A 237 1.22 -3.89 -26.64
CA SER A 237 1.52 -3.29 -27.94
C SER A 237 1.01 -1.84 -27.92
N ARG A 238 1.82 -0.91 -28.40
CA ARG A 238 1.43 0.49 -28.57
C ARG A 238 0.39 0.62 -29.66
#